data_624e1ed65bc90adde90d99ea5df33ef2
#
_entry.id   624e1ed65bc90adde90d99ea5df33ef2
#
_cell.length_a   1.000
_cell.length_b   1.000
_cell.length_c   1.000
_cell.angle_alpha   90.00
_cell.angle_beta   90.00
_cell.angle_gamma   90.00
#
_symmetry.space_group_name_H-M   'P 1'
#
loop_
_entity.id
_entity.type
_entity.pdbx_description
1 polymer ?
#
loop_
_entity_poly.entity_id
_entity_poly.type
_entity_poly.pdbx_seq_one_letter_code
_entity_poly.pdbx_strand_id
1 'polypeptide(L)'
;MKEAKSMAFVNAYGVLATLEILCDMVDEAKAVCRGLKKPISLCFDVTDGPCVTYHFTQDGCKMTEGDYGCTCKMKFASPEKFNALIDDSKPGVPTKNIAQVLSFLMGPFTKLTNILTKYLMPSEEDLKNKEFFKKSTILTMYTIGGAICALGNTDSISKLSASYIPDGDVQMGITDACYVTVRVRDHHLELIKEKPDTPRAVMEFKTVELANALFNGTASTM
;
A
#
# COMPACT_ATOMS: atom_id res chain seq x y z
N MET A 1 -8.86 -14.65 -14.26
CA MET A 1 -9.42 -14.93 -12.91
C MET A 1 -8.35 -15.03 -11.82
N LYS A 2 -7.38 -15.95 -11.87
CA LYS A 2 -6.34 -16.03 -10.81
C LYS A 2 -5.50 -14.75 -10.71
N GLU A 3 -5.03 -14.25 -11.83
CA GLU A 3 -4.21 -13.01 -11.92
C GLU A 3 -4.96 -11.78 -11.37
N ALA A 4 -6.23 -11.59 -11.74
CA ALA A 4 -7.04 -10.48 -11.23
C ALA A 4 -7.25 -10.55 -9.71
N LYS A 5 -7.37 -11.76 -9.16
CA LYS A 5 -7.45 -11.98 -7.72
C LYS A 5 -6.16 -11.58 -7.02
N SER A 6 -5.01 -12.07 -7.48
CA SER A 6 -3.70 -11.71 -6.93
C SER A 6 -3.45 -10.21 -7.02
N MET A 7 -3.82 -9.57 -8.15
CA MET A 7 -3.73 -8.13 -8.32
C MET A 7 -4.63 -7.37 -7.33
N ALA A 8 -5.84 -7.86 -7.04
CA ALA A 8 -6.70 -7.22 -6.05
C ALA A 8 -6.09 -7.22 -4.64
N PHE A 9 -5.41 -8.29 -4.25
CA PHE A 9 -4.67 -8.32 -2.99
C PHE A 9 -3.46 -7.37 -3.01
N VAL A 10 -2.71 -7.30 -4.10
CA VAL A 10 -1.62 -6.32 -4.28
C VAL A 10 -2.14 -4.90 -4.19
N ASN A 11 -3.25 -4.59 -4.85
CA ASN A 11 -3.87 -3.27 -4.81
C ASN A 11 -4.34 -2.90 -3.40
N ALA A 12 -4.93 -3.83 -2.67
CA ALA A 12 -5.37 -3.59 -1.30
C ALA A 12 -4.19 -3.47 -0.31
N TYR A 13 -3.34 -4.48 -0.23
CA TYR A 13 -2.31 -4.57 0.81
C TYR A 13 -0.95 -3.97 0.42
N GLY A 14 -0.71 -3.72 -0.86
CA GLY A 14 0.47 -3.02 -1.37
C GLY A 14 0.16 -1.55 -1.66
N VAL A 15 -0.60 -1.29 -2.72
CA VAL A 15 -0.82 0.07 -3.23
C VAL A 15 -1.61 0.94 -2.24
N LEU A 16 -2.84 0.55 -1.89
CA LEU A 16 -3.68 1.37 -1.00
C LEU A 16 -3.16 1.39 0.45
N ALA A 17 -2.53 0.32 0.93
CA ALA A 17 -1.92 0.31 2.26
C ALA A 17 -0.79 1.34 2.41
N THR A 18 -0.16 1.74 1.31
CA THR A 18 0.85 2.80 1.30
C THR A 18 0.27 4.17 1.68
N LEU A 19 -1.07 4.36 1.65
CA LEU A 19 -1.73 5.55 2.20
C LEU A 19 -1.36 5.83 3.67
N GLU A 20 -1.08 4.81 4.47
CA GLU A 20 -0.63 5.00 5.85
C GLU A 20 0.68 5.80 5.89
N ILE A 21 1.68 5.35 5.13
CA ILE A 21 2.98 6.00 5.07
C ILE A 21 2.90 7.35 4.36
N LEU A 22 2.07 7.46 3.32
CA LEU A 22 1.83 8.72 2.64
C LEU A 22 1.31 9.79 3.61
N CYS A 23 0.31 9.44 4.42
CA CYS A 23 -0.27 10.36 5.42
C CYS A 23 0.72 10.71 6.55
N ASP A 24 1.69 9.85 6.83
CA ASP A 24 2.73 10.10 7.84
C ASP A 24 3.91 10.94 7.29
N MET A 25 4.18 10.87 5.97
CA MET A 25 5.41 11.42 5.40
C MET A 25 5.19 12.67 4.53
N VAL A 26 4.03 12.78 3.87
CA VAL A 26 3.76 13.81 2.87
C VAL A 26 2.88 14.90 3.43
N ASP A 27 3.37 16.14 3.47
CA ASP A 27 2.67 17.26 4.12
C ASP A 27 1.32 17.59 3.46
N GLU A 28 1.21 17.43 2.13
CA GLU A 28 -0.05 17.58 1.41
C GLU A 28 -1.10 16.54 1.87
N ALA A 29 -0.68 15.29 2.07
CA ALA A 29 -1.55 14.22 2.55
C ALA A 29 -1.94 14.44 4.03
N LYS A 30 -0.98 14.87 4.87
CA LYS A 30 -1.26 15.30 6.26
C LYS A 30 -2.30 16.42 6.31
N ALA A 31 -2.18 17.41 5.42
CA ALA A 31 -3.14 18.52 5.36
C ALA A 31 -4.55 18.05 5.01
N VAL A 32 -4.67 17.06 4.11
CA VAL A 32 -5.97 16.43 3.79
C VAL A 32 -6.56 15.74 5.02
N CYS A 33 -5.75 14.96 5.75
CA CYS A 33 -6.19 14.28 6.97
C CYS A 33 -6.61 15.27 8.06
N ARG A 34 -5.82 16.30 8.34
CA ARG A 34 -6.15 17.35 9.33
C ARG A 34 -7.44 18.09 9.01
N GLY A 35 -7.81 18.18 7.73
CA GLY A 35 -9.07 18.78 7.28
C GLY A 35 -10.32 17.93 7.52
N LEU A 36 -10.19 16.70 8.00
CA LEU A 36 -11.32 15.82 8.27
C LEU A 36 -12.09 16.31 9.51
N LYS A 37 -13.40 16.49 9.37
CA LYS A 37 -14.27 16.94 10.47
C LYS A 37 -14.54 15.83 11.51
N LYS A 38 -14.45 14.58 11.11
CA LYS A 38 -14.67 13.39 11.95
C LYS A 38 -13.92 12.19 11.37
N PRO A 39 -13.58 11.19 12.19
CA PRO A 39 -13.03 9.92 11.69
C PRO A 39 -13.99 9.25 10.69
N ILE A 40 -13.43 8.66 9.65
CA ILE A 40 -14.15 7.90 8.62
C ILE A 40 -13.38 6.60 8.38
N SER A 41 -14.11 5.49 8.38
CA SER A 41 -13.57 4.19 8.00
C SER A 41 -14.23 3.68 6.73
N LEU A 42 -13.41 3.29 5.76
CA LEU A 42 -13.80 2.81 4.46
C LEU A 42 -13.40 1.34 4.31
N CYS A 43 -14.39 0.45 4.22
CA CYS A 43 -14.17 -0.96 3.99
C CYS A 43 -14.33 -1.29 2.50
N PHE A 44 -13.34 -1.93 1.91
CA PHE A 44 -13.44 -2.60 0.61
C PHE A 44 -13.68 -4.09 0.85
N ASP A 45 -14.83 -4.59 0.40
CA ASP A 45 -15.26 -5.99 0.52
C ASP A 45 -15.41 -6.57 -0.88
N VAL A 46 -14.42 -7.34 -1.29
CA VAL A 46 -14.33 -7.90 -2.66
C VAL A 46 -14.72 -9.36 -2.63
N THR A 47 -15.77 -9.74 -3.35
CA THR A 47 -16.15 -11.14 -3.50
C THR A 47 -15.00 -11.93 -4.11
N ASP A 48 -14.60 -13.03 -3.46
CA ASP A 48 -13.43 -13.86 -3.81
C ASP A 48 -12.10 -13.09 -3.82
N GLY A 49 -12.01 -11.97 -3.10
CA GLY A 49 -10.86 -11.09 -3.02
C GLY A 49 -10.57 -10.59 -1.60
N PRO A 50 -9.84 -9.47 -1.47
CA PRO A 50 -9.53 -8.88 -0.17
C PRO A 50 -10.76 -8.30 0.50
N CYS A 51 -10.79 -8.37 1.84
CA CYS A 51 -11.64 -7.57 2.70
C CYS A 51 -10.74 -6.75 3.61
N VAL A 52 -10.78 -5.42 3.51
CA VAL A 52 -9.86 -4.52 4.20
C VAL A 52 -10.55 -3.21 4.56
N THR A 53 -10.24 -2.69 5.75
CA THR A 53 -10.79 -1.41 6.22
C THR A 53 -9.67 -0.40 6.42
N TYR A 54 -9.83 0.79 5.83
CA TYR A 54 -8.95 1.95 6.00
C TYR A 54 -9.62 2.96 6.94
N HIS A 55 -8.96 3.30 8.03
CA HIS A 55 -9.42 4.24 9.04
C HIS A 55 -8.69 5.57 8.83
N PHE A 56 -9.43 6.62 8.49
CA PHE A 56 -8.93 7.96 8.29
C PHE A 56 -9.30 8.85 9.47
N THR A 57 -8.31 9.46 10.07
CA THR A 57 -8.45 10.43 11.17
C THR A 57 -7.69 11.70 10.84
N GLN A 58 -7.73 12.69 11.72
CA GLN A 58 -6.89 13.89 11.58
C GLN A 58 -5.39 13.59 11.71
N ASP A 59 -5.04 12.48 12.34
CA ASP A 59 -3.66 12.05 12.57
C ASP A 59 -3.09 11.21 11.43
N GLY A 60 -3.93 10.77 10.47
CA GLY A 60 -3.49 10.00 9.32
C GLY A 60 -4.44 8.86 8.92
N CYS A 61 -3.87 7.82 8.33
CA CYS A 61 -4.58 6.63 7.87
C CYS A 61 -4.02 5.37 8.54
N LYS A 62 -4.90 4.44 8.91
CA LYS A 62 -4.54 3.09 9.38
C LYS A 62 -5.35 2.05 8.64
N MET A 63 -4.69 0.96 8.26
CA MET A 63 -5.32 -0.19 7.61
C MET A 63 -5.52 -1.32 8.63
N THR A 64 -6.66 -2.01 8.53
CA THR A 64 -6.93 -3.26 9.24
C THR A 64 -7.53 -4.27 8.27
N GLU A 65 -7.12 -5.53 8.40
CA GLU A 65 -7.70 -6.62 7.62
C GLU A 65 -9.13 -6.93 8.11
N GLY A 66 -10.05 -7.15 7.16
CA GLY A 66 -11.45 -7.46 7.46
C GLY A 66 -12.36 -6.23 7.57
N ASP A 67 -13.63 -6.51 7.93
CA ASP A 67 -14.68 -5.48 8.16
C ASP A 67 -14.84 -5.24 9.67
N TYR A 68 -14.28 -4.15 10.16
CA TYR A 68 -14.36 -3.77 11.57
C TYR A 68 -15.27 -2.56 11.78
N GLY A 69 -16.58 -2.74 11.58
CA GLY A 69 -17.56 -1.71 11.92
C GLY A 69 -17.38 -0.41 11.15
N CYS A 70 -17.08 -0.50 9.86
CA CYS A 70 -16.75 0.64 9.01
C CYS A 70 -17.90 1.64 8.86
N THR A 71 -17.55 2.92 8.71
CA THR A 71 -18.50 4.01 8.40
C THR A 71 -19.12 3.78 7.02
N CYS A 72 -18.30 3.36 6.06
CA CYS A 72 -18.71 3.04 4.71
C CYS A 72 -18.19 1.67 4.28
N LYS A 73 -19.04 0.91 3.62
CA LYS A 73 -18.69 -0.34 3.00
C LYS A 73 -18.89 -0.26 1.49
N MET A 74 -17.86 -0.53 0.74
CA MET A 74 -17.89 -0.66 -0.71
C MET A 74 -17.77 -2.13 -1.08
N LYS A 75 -18.82 -2.70 -1.66
CA LYS A 75 -18.82 -4.07 -2.13
C LYS A 75 -18.50 -4.14 -3.61
N PHE A 76 -17.60 -5.04 -3.96
CA PHE A 76 -17.21 -5.36 -5.33
C PHE A 76 -17.59 -6.79 -5.65
N ALA A 77 -18.28 -6.98 -6.77
CA ALA A 77 -18.77 -8.30 -7.17
C ALA A 77 -17.66 -9.22 -7.69
N SER A 78 -16.46 -8.67 -7.94
CA SER A 78 -15.29 -9.46 -8.34
C SER A 78 -13.98 -8.67 -8.16
N PRO A 79 -12.82 -9.36 -8.13
CA PRO A 79 -11.50 -8.74 -8.14
C PRO A 79 -11.27 -7.77 -9.31
N GLU A 80 -11.77 -8.09 -10.51
CA GLU A 80 -11.63 -7.24 -11.69
C GLU A 80 -12.30 -5.88 -11.50
N LYS A 81 -13.48 -5.86 -10.85
CA LYS A 81 -14.19 -4.62 -10.56
C LYS A 81 -13.49 -3.76 -9.51
N PHE A 82 -12.83 -4.40 -8.55
CA PHE A 82 -12.01 -3.68 -7.58
C PHE A 82 -10.74 -3.12 -8.23
N ASN A 83 -10.05 -3.91 -9.04
CA ASN A 83 -8.87 -3.46 -9.77
C ASN A 83 -9.20 -2.26 -10.67
N ALA A 84 -10.35 -2.28 -11.35
CA ALA A 84 -10.81 -1.17 -12.18
C ALA A 84 -11.02 0.15 -11.42
N LEU A 85 -11.25 0.11 -10.10
CA LEU A 85 -11.27 1.32 -9.26
C LEU A 85 -9.87 1.95 -9.15
N ILE A 86 -8.84 1.11 -9.03
CA ILE A 86 -7.45 1.58 -8.89
C ILE A 86 -6.93 2.13 -10.22
N ASP A 87 -7.35 1.53 -11.34
CA ASP A 87 -6.97 1.92 -12.70
C ASP A 87 -7.81 3.11 -13.25
N ASP A 88 -8.54 3.84 -12.38
CA ASP A 88 -9.43 4.98 -12.72
C ASP A 88 -10.53 4.65 -13.75
N SER A 89 -10.74 3.39 -14.06
CA SER A 89 -11.65 3.01 -15.13
C SER A 89 -13.13 2.97 -14.72
N LYS A 90 -13.44 2.69 -13.44
CA LYS A 90 -14.83 2.74 -12.90
C LYS A 90 -14.83 2.83 -11.38
N PRO A 91 -15.38 3.90 -10.80
CA PRO A 91 -15.52 4.03 -9.35
C PRO A 91 -16.47 2.95 -8.81
N GLY A 92 -16.13 2.40 -7.65
CA GLY A 92 -17.04 1.55 -6.90
C GLY A 92 -18.24 2.34 -6.36
N VAL A 93 -19.38 1.66 -6.21
CA VAL A 93 -20.60 2.28 -5.64
C VAL A 93 -20.69 1.90 -4.16
N PRO A 94 -20.70 2.88 -3.23
CA PRO A 94 -20.91 2.59 -1.80
C PRO A 94 -22.28 1.98 -1.58
N THR A 95 -22.34 0.95 -0.73
CA THR A 95 -23.59 0.24 -0.40
C THR A 95 -24.21 0.67 0.92
N LYS A 96 -23.48 1.46 1.74
CA LYS A 96 -23.92 1.91 3.06
C LYS A 96 -23.49 3.36 3.31
N ASN A 97 -24.41 4.18 3.87
CA ASN A 97 -24.17 5.59 4.24
C ASN A 97 -23.67 6.49 3.08
N ILE A 98 -24.24 6.33 1.89
CA ILE A 98 -23.82 6.98 0.64
C ILE A 98 -23.65 8.50 0.79
N ALA A 99 -24.62 9.20 1.38
CA ALA A 99 -24.58 10.67 1.47
C ALA A 99 -23.41 11.21 2.31
N GLN A 100 -23.06 10.53 3.42
CA GLN A 100 -21.95 10.94 4.29
C GLN A 100 -20.58 10.62 3.69
N VAL A 101 -20.52 9.60 2.88
CA VAL A 101 -19.27 9.05 2.33
C VAL A 101 -18.97 9.64 0.96
N LEU A 102 -19.99 10.01 0.19
CA LEU A 102 -19.79 10.57 -1.15
C LEU A 102 -18.90 11.82 -1.10
N SER A 103 -19.12 12.73 -0.13
CA SER A 103 -18.28 13.91 0.05
C SER A 103 -16.83 13.57 0.42
N PHE A 104 -16.62 12.50 1.21
CA PHE A 104 -15.28 12.01 1.54
C PHE A 104 -14.62 11.35 0.32
N LEU A 105 -15.32 10.47 -0.38
CA LEU A 105 -14.80 9.77 -1.55
C LEU A 105 -14.41 10.75 -2.66
N MET A 106 -15.30 11.69 -3.00
CA MET A 106 -15.06 12.67 -4.06
C MET A 106 -14.16 13.84 -3.65
N GLY A 107 -13.84 13.96 -2.38
CA GLY A 107 -13.00 15.02 -1.83
C GLY A 107 -11.69 14.47 -1.24
N PRO A 108 -11.64 14.24 0.08
CA PRO A 108 -10.41 13.83 0.76
C PRO A 108 -9.80 12.54 0.21
N PHE A 109 -10.58 11.48 -0.02
CA PHE A 109 -10.07 10.20 -0.51
C PHE A 109 -9.48 10.33 -1.93
N THR A 110 -10.20 10.96 -2.86
CA THR A 110 -9.67 11.22 -4.22
C THR A 110 -8.40 12.06 -4.18
N LYS A 111 -8.30 13.06 -3.29
CA LYS A 111 -7.06 13.84 -3.13
C LYS A 111 -5.91 12.96 -2.65
N LEU A 112 -6.13 12.11 -1.64
CA LEU A 112 -5.11 11.20 -1.11
C LEU A 112 -4.64 10.20 -2.18
N THR A 113 -5.56 9.61 -2.93
CA THR A 113 -5.20 8.67 -4.01
C THR A 113 -4.48 9.36 -5.15
N ASN A 114 -4.85 10.59 -5.52
CA ASN A 114 -4.12 11.37 -6.53
C ASN A 114 -2.70 11.71 -6.08
N ILE A 115 -2.51 12.10 -4.80
CA ILE A 115 -1.18 12.33 -4.24
C ILE A 115 -0.38 11.00 -4.28
N LEU A 116 -0.98 9.88 -3.84
CA LEU A 116 -0.34 8.57 -3.89
C LEU A 116 0.10 8.20 -5.30
N THR A 117 -0.80 8.33 -6.28
CA THR A 117 -0.48 8.07 -7.70
C THR A 117 0.69 8.89 -8.18
N LYS A 118 0.72 10.20 -7.86
CA LYS A 118 1.83 11.08 -8.22
C LYS A 118 3.17 10.58 -7.66
N TYR A 119 3.19 10.06 -6.44
CA TYR A 119 4.43 9.54 -5.82
C TYR A 119 4.81 8.14 -6.33
N LEU A 120 3.85 7.28 -6.67
CA LEU A 120 4.14 5.93 -7.17
C LEU A 120 4.38 5.89 -8.69
N MET A 121 3.86 6.88 -9.42
CA MET A 121 4.02 7.03 -10.88
C MET A 121 4.50 8.46 -11.21
N PRO A 122 5.70 8.85 -10.74
CA PRO A 122 6.20 10.20 -10.89
C PRO A 122 6.55 10.53 -12.34
N SER A 123 6.38 11.80 -12.71
CA SER A 123 6.95 12.31 -13.96
C SER A 123 8.48 12.51 -13.83
N GLU A 124 9.17 12.58 -14.96
CA GLU A 124 10.61 12.91 -14.97
C GLU A 124 10.90 14.28 -14.32
N GLU A 125 9.98 15.22 -14.43
CA GLU A 125 10.11 16.54 -13.81
C GLU A 125 9.99 16.47 -12.28
N ASP A 126 9.03 15.69 -11.77
CA ASP A 126 8.88 15.46 -10.32
C ASP A 126 10.16 14.86 -9.70
N LEU A 127 10.80 13.93 -10.42
CA LEU A 127 12.01 13.25 -9.97
C LEU A 127 13.25 14.16 -9.89
N LYS A 128 13.24 15.35 -10.51
CA LYS A 128 14.33 16.33 -10.36
C LYS A 128 14.36 16.96 -8.96
N ASN A 129 13.23 16.97 -8.25
CA ASN A 129 13.17 17.40 -6.87
C ASN A 129 13.68 16.29 -5.95
N LYS A 130 14.82 16.53 -5.28
CA LYS A 130 15.48 15.51 -4.43
C LYS A 130 14.61 15.02 -3.28
N GLU A 131 13.83 15.90 -2.66
CA GLU A 131 12.95 15.52 -1.55
C GLU A 131 11.79 14.66 -2.05
N PHE A 132 11.18 15.06 -3.16
CA PHE A 132 10.13 14.28 -3.83
C PHE A 132 10.68 12.91 -4.25
N PHE A 133 11.83 12.86 -4.90
CA PHE A 133 12.51 11.63 -5.33
C PHE A 133 12.71 10.67 -4.15
N LYS A 134 13.23 11.18 -3.02
CA LYS A 134 13.42 10.38 -1.80
C LYS A 134 12.10 9.82 -1.29
N LYS A 135 11.08 10.66 -1.14
CA LYS A 135 9.75 10.24 -0.66
C LYS A 135 9.09 9.23 -1.60
N SER A 136 9.17 9.45 -2.92
CA SER A 136 8.67 8.53 -3.95
C SER A 136 9.33 7.15 -3.82
N THR A 137 10.65 7.10 -3.71
CA THR A 137 11.40 5.84 -3.58
C THR A 137 11.03 5.09 -2.30
N ILE A 138 10.87 5.80 -1.18
CA ILE A 138 10.45 5.20 0.10
C ILE A 138 9.04 4.62 -0.02
N LEU A 139 8.08 5.38 -0.56
CA LEU A 139 6.70 4.91 -0.75
C LEU A 139 6.65 3.68 -1.67
N THR A 140 7.44 3.68 -2.75
CA THR A 140 7.58 2.52 -3.64
C THR A 140 8.10 1.29 -2.89
N MET A 141 9.07 1.45 -1.99
CA MET A 141 9.59 0.33 -1.19
C MET A 141 8.50 -0.26 -0.27
N TYR A 142 7.69 0.56 0.38
CA TYR A 142 6.56 0.08 1.19
C TYR A 142 5.51 -0.63 0.33
N THR A 143 5.20 -0.08 -0.86
CA THR A 143 4.28 -0.71 -1.82
C THR A 143 4.78 -2.09 -2.25
N ILE A 144 6.07 -2.21 -2.60
CA ILE A 144 6.70 -3.49 -2.98
C ILE A 144 6.66 -4.49 -1.82
N GLY A 145 7.01 -4.05 -0.60
CA GLY A 145 6.95 -4.91 0.58
C GLY A 145 5.55 -5.45 0.85
N GLY A 146 4.53 -4.57 0.76
CA GLY A 146 3.12 -4.98 0.89
C GLY A 146 2.67 -5.93 -0.24
N ALA A 147 3.11 -5.68 -1.48
CA ALA A 147 2.83 -6.56 -2.62
C ALA A 147 3.47 -7.94 -2.45
N ILE A 148 4.71 -8.02 -1.95
CA ILE A 148 5.38 -9.30 -1.66
C ILE A 148 4.58 -10.10 -0.63
N CYS A 149 4.16 -9.48 0.47
CA CYS A 149 3.34 -10.12 1.48
C CYS A 149 1.99 -10.58 0.91
N ALA A 150 1.30 -9.72 0.17
CA ALA A 150 0.03 -10.04 -0.46
C ALA A 150 0.13 -11.24 -1.41
N LEU A 151 1.12 -11.26 -2.30
CA LEU A 151 1.35 -12.37 -3.23
C LEU A 151 1.78 -13.64 -2.50
N GLY A 152 2.73 -13.54 -1.56
CA GLY A 152 3.21 -14.68 -0.77
C GLY A 152 2.10 -15.38 0.02
N ASN A 153 1.06 -14.65 0.43
CA ASN A 153 -0.06 -15.20 1.16
C ASN A 153 -1.21 -15.71 0.26
N THR A 154 -1.36 -15.21 -0.97
CA THR A 154 -2.59 -15.41 -1.76
C THR A 154 -2.38 -16.04 -3.13
N ASP A 155 -1.29 -15.74 -3.82
CA ASP A 155 -0.98 -16.33 -5.12
C ASP A 155 -0.45 -17.76 -4.98
N SER A 156 -0.93 -18.68 -5.79
CA SER A 156 -0.60 -20.11 -5.63
C SER A 156 0.89 -20.44 -5.85
N ILE A 157 1.55 -19.74 -6.77
CA ILE A 157 2.98 -19.95 -7.07
C ILE A 157 3.84 -19.25 -6.03
N SER A 158 3.51 -18.00 -5.71
CA SER A 158 4.21 -17.20 -4.72
C SER A 158 4.09 -17.80 -3.33
N LYS A 159 2.90 -18.32 -2.97
CA LYS A 159 2.66 -19.01 -1.71
C LYS A 159 3.50 -20.29 -1.58
N LEU A 160 3.64 -21.06 -2.67
CA LEU A 160 4.53 -22.23 -2.68
C LEU A 160 5.98 -21.78 -2.44
N SER A 161 6.44 -20.73 -3.11
CA SER A 161 7.79 -20.19 -2.90
C SER A 161 7.97 -19.67 -1.47
N ALA A 162 6.99 -18.96 -0.93
CA ALA A 162 7.00 -18.45 0.44
C ALA A 162 7.03 -19.57 1.48
N SER A 163 6.42 -20.74 1.20
CA SER A 163 6.42 -21.89 2.13
C SER A 163 7.81 -22.50 2.38
N TYR A 164 8.79 -22.21 1.52
CA TYR A 164 10.19 -22.62 1.74
C TYR A 164 10.97 -21.61 2.58
N ILE A 165 10.42 -20.42 2.84
CA ILE A 165 11.07 -19.41 3.67
C ILE A 165 10.82 -19.79 5.14
N PRO A 166 11.89 -20.04 5.92
CA PRO A 166 11.72 -20.35 7.34
C PRO A 166 11.31 -19.10 8.12
N ASP A 167 10.68 -19.30 9.26
CA ASP A 167 10.28 -18.22 10.17
C ASP A 167 11.44 -17.29 10.51
N GLY A 168 11.17 -16.00 10.49
CA GLY A 168 12.17 -14.97 10.73
C GLY A 168 11.73 -13.64 10.12
N ASP A 169 12.55 -12.64 10.35
CA ASP A 169 12.35 -11.29 9.84
C ASP A 169 13.35 -11.00 8.72
N VAL A 170 12.86 -10.58 7.55
CA VAL A 170 13.67 -10.12 6.42
C VAL A 170 13.58 -8.60 6.39
N GLN A 171 14.72 -7.96 6.68
CA GLN A 171 14.82 -6.50 6.62
C GLN A 171 15.05 -6.07 5.17
N MET A 172 14.30 -5.10 4.69
CA MET A 172 14.62 -4.29 3.52
C MET A 172 14.80 -2.85 3.97
N GLY A 173 15.80 -2.16 3.43
CA GLY A 173 16.05 -0.80 3.89
C GLY A 173 16.85 0.05 2.92
N ILE A 174 16.79 1.36 3.15
CA ILE A 174 17.68 2.35 2.55
C ILE A 174 18.38 3.04 3.71
N THR A 175 19.72 2.97 3.74
CA THR A 175 20.54 3.53 4.82
C THR A 175 20.15 4.98 5.12
N ASP A 176 19.93 5.30 6.38
CA ASP A 176 19.53 6.62 6.89
C ASP A 176 18.25 7.20 6.28
N ALA A 177 17.42 6.37 5.66
CA ALA A 177 16.15 6.81 5.07
C ALA A 177 14.93 6.05 5.61
N CYS A 178 14.88 4.73 5.45
CA CYS A 178 13.75 3.93 5.92
C CYS A 178 14.09 2.45 5.99
N TYR A 179 13.30 1.73 6.78
CA TYR A 179 13.36 0.28 6.90
C TYR A 179 11.95 -0.29 6.88
N VAL A 180 11.82 -1.46 6.28
CA VAL A 180 10.61 -2.25 6.26
C VAL A 180 10.98 -3.71 6.49
N THR A 181 10.19 -4.41 7.27
CA THR A 181 10.41 -5.81 7.61
C THR A 181 9.32 -6.67 7.01
N VAL A 182 9.70 -7.68 6.24
CA VAL A 182 8.81 -8.79 5.89
C VAL A 182 9.00 -9.87 6.95
N ARG A 183 8.00 -10.01 7.81
CA ARG A 183 7.98 -11.03 8.88
C ARG A 183 7.35 -12.30 8.36
N VAL A 184 8.03 -13.42 8.52
CA VAL A 184 7.50 -14.75 8.19
C VAL A 184 7.23 -15.51 9.47
N ARG A 185 5.99 -15.97 9.65
CA ARG A 185 5.56 -16.84 10.76
C ARG A 185 4.56 -17.85 10.23
N ASP A 186 4.83 -19.14 10.44
CA ASP A 186 3.97 -20.23 9.98
C ASP A 186 3.60 -20.11 8.49
N HIS A 187 4.57 -19.78 7.65
CA HIS A 187 4.40 -19.53 6.20
C HIS A 187 3.49 -18.33 5.84
N HIS A 188 3.12 -17.50 6.81
CA HIS A 188 2.41 -16.25 6.59
C HIS A 188 3.38 -15.07 6.59
N LEU A 189 3.22 -14.16 5.62
CA LEU A 189 4.03 -12.97 5.46
C LEU A 189 3.27 -11.74 5.93
N GLU A 190 3.91 -10.94 6.79
CA GLU A 190 3.37 -9.68 7.31
C GLU A 190 4.36 -8.54 7.07
N LEU A 191 3.86 -7.38 6.65
CA LEU A 191 4.67 -6.17 6.50
C LEU A 191 4.70 -5.39 7.82
N ILE A 192 5.90 -5.31 8.41
CA ILE A 192 6.16 -4.51 9.62
C ILE A 192 6.94 -3.26 9.19
N LYS A 193 6.48 -2.09 9.65
CA LYS A 193 7.05 -0.78 9.27
C LYS A 193 8.19 -0.33 10.17
N GLU A 194 8.86 -1.28 10.78
CA GLU A 194 9.93 -1.06 11.76
C GLU A 194 11.14 -1.91 11.39
N LYS A 195 12.30 -1.47 11.89
CA LYS A 195 13.53 -2.25 11.78
C LYS A 195 13.48 -3.40 12.79
N PRO A 196 13.76 -4.65 12.39
CA PRO A 196 13.78 -5.77 13.33
C PRO A 196 15.05 -5.74 14.17
N ASP A 197 14.96 -6.19 15.42
CA ASP A 197 16.14 -6.29 16.31
C ASP A 197 17.17 -7.31 15.81
N THR A 198 16.68 -8.45 15.31
CA THR A 198 17.50 -9.57 14.85
C THR A 198 17.00 -10.09 13.51
N PRO A 199 17.34 -9.41 12.40
CA PRO A 199 16.93 -9.86 11.08
C PRO A 199 17.62 -11.17 10.70
N ARG A 200 16.87 -12.08 10.09
CA ARG A 200 17.42 -13.32 9.52
C ARG A 200 18.15 -13.06 8.19
N ALA A 201 17.64 -12.10 7.43
CA ALA A 201 18.26 -11.63 6.20
C ALA A 201 18.09 -10.12 6.08
N VAL A 202 19.07 -9.49 5.43
CA VAL A 202 19.09 -8.03 5.23
C VAL A 202 19.34 -7.73 3.76
N MET A 203 18.47 -6.91 3.19
CA MET A 203 18.68 -6.26 1.90
C MET A 203 18.69 -4.75 2.15
N GLU A 204 19.85 -4.14 2.08
CA GLU A 204 20.04 -2.72 2.38
C GLU A 204 20.70 -2.00 1.21
N PHE A 205 20.07 -0.93 0.77
CA PHE A 205 20.57 -0.03 -0.26
C PHE A 205 21.36 1.10 0.40
N LYS A 206 22.58 1.35 -0.07
CA LYS A 206 23.42 2.43 0.46
C LYS A 206 22.87 3.82 0.17
N THR A 207 22.13 3.98 -0.93
CA THR A 207 21.53 5.27 -1.33
C THR A 207 20.12 5.09 -1.89
N VAL A 208 19.38 6.19 -1.88
CA VAL A 208 18.02 6.24 -2.45
C VAL A 208 18.05 5.98 -3.97
N GLU A 209 19.10 6.44 -4.66
CA GLU A 209 19.27 6.27 -6.11
C GLU A 209 19.42 4.79 -6.48
N LEU A 210 20.21 4.03 -5.70
CA LEU A 210 20.37 2.58 -5.92
C LEU A 210 19.04 1.83 -5.72
N ALA A 211 18.29 2.18 -4.67
CA ALA A 211 16.98 1.59 -4.43
C ALA A 211 16.01 1.91 -5.57
N ASN A 212 15.93 3.18 -5.98
CA ASN A 212 15.07 3.62 -7.08
C ASN A 212 15.43 2.94 -8.41
N ALA A 213 16.72 2.83 -8.73
CA ALA A 213 17.19 2.16 -9.94
C ALA A 213 16.77 0.69 -9.99
N LEU A 214 16.83 -0.02 -8.85
CA LEU A 214 16.35 -1.40 -8.78
C LEU A 214 14.82 -1.47 -8.96
N PHE A 215 14.07 -0.63 -8.26
CA PHE A 215 12.61 -0.67 -8.28
C PHE A 215 12.03 -0.34 -9.68
N ASN A 216 12.69 0.52 -10.43
CA ASN A 216 12.30 0.91 -11.78
C ASN A 216 12.96 0.05 -12.89
N GLY A 217 13.70 -1.01 -12.54
CA GLY A 217 14.38 -1.88 -13.50
C GLY A 217 15.46 -1.19 -14.32
N THR A 218 15.98 -0.05 -13.87
CA THR A 218 17.05 0.73 -14.54
C THR A 218 18.43 0.43 -13.97
N ALA A 219 18.52 -0.45 -12.96
CA ALA A 219 19.80 -0.95 -12.47
C ALA A 219 20.46 -1.79 -13.57
N SER A 220 21.34 -1.17 -14.36
CA SER A 220 22.23 -1.93 -15.21
C SER A 220 23.16 -2.75 -14.33
N THR A 221 23.28 -4.04 -14.62
CA THR A 221 24.36 -4.88 -14.08
C THR A 221 25.69 -4.21 -14.45
N MET A 222 26.27 -3.45 -13.52
CA MET A 222 27.70 -3.12 -13.58
C MET A 222 28.51 -4.28 -13.05
#